data_928038756fc1b6adb1dae002f444d8b6
#
_entry.id   928038756fc1b6adb1dae002f444d8b6
#
_cell.length_a   1.000
_cell.length_b   1.000
_cell.length_c   1.000
_cell.angle_alpha   90.00
_cell.angle_beta   90.00
_cell.angle_gamma   90.00
#
_symmetry.space_group_name_H-M   'P 1'
#
loop_
_entity.id
_entity.type
_entity.pdbx_description
1 polymer ?
#
loop_
_entity_poly.entity_id
_entity_poly.type
_entity_poly.pdbx_seq_one_letter_code
_entity_poly.pdbx_strand_id
1 'polypeptide(L)'
;MKTPKHLASWLNRLTSWAELGAHIWARYWLLIIGSCLVFGSVILKWVQFPFSHDVSGLKFSFLHDPGVTPHFALFSAGIMGLGVLVVGIFFLKRYPPVLGLAAAILIMLWAITPAQIAFRQPSMLRRLTYELQVNPILNIFTKYYLLQNYGSPELVPKRLVLYSAWGRFVAAWSFLRLGWYCFGLGALLIGVYAIAQMPSGRLTRVLSLLCLPIGALAIILIPPTVAQHYYVLGTLAATFGHNQEAIDDYRKAMRWDSWHANDIDLYAAIGQLQKQAGISHDSAERHINRAVELRDENEFEQALFEFSRAAEGNGALAETAQREIAITRMSLGLALYRAGGVGSAVTNWEVALMEDPSLIYVLPYLARGYYDIGRYQAGIDTAERLTKLIKDHKYALANAYSTAGDCYAKLGKDAEARRYYSLSLAVDPILNYWALTGLAGE
;
A
#
# COMPACT_ATOMS: atom_id res chain seq x y z
N MET A 1 30.66 1.71 -65.13
CA MET A 1 29.45 1.24 -64.47
C MET A 1 28.64 2.46 -64.03
N LYS A 2 27.48 2.72 -64.67
CA LYS A 2 26.60 3.84 -64.29
C LYS A 2 25.73 3.36 -63.12
N THR A 3 25.83 3.97 -61.92
CA THR A 3 24.92 3.72 -60.82
C THR A 3 23.47 3.94 -61.25
N PRO A 4 22.56 3.00 -60.99
CA PRO A 4 21.17 3.12 -61.42
C PRO A 4 20.55 4.39 -60.80
N LYS A 5 19.94 5.25 -61.62
CA LYS A 5 19.30 6.51 -61.18
C LYS A 5 18.33 6.36 -60.01
N HIS A 6 17.73 5.19 -59.84
CA HIS A 6 16.87 4.84 -58.74
C HIS A 6 17.60 4.73 -57.40
N LEU A 7 18.84 4.22 -57.36
CA LEU A 7 19.63 4.09 -56.15
C LEU A 7 20.07 5.45 -55.61
N ALA A 8 20.48 6.36 -56.53
CA ALA A 8 20.87 7.73 -56.18
C ALA A 8 19.68 8.54 -55.62
N SER A 9 18.48 8.40 -56.20
CA SER A 9 17.28 9.07 -55.69
C SER A 9 16.83 8.52 -54.33
N TRP A 10 17.03 7.22 -54.07
CA TRP A 10 16.70 6.58 -52.79
C TRP A 10 17.70 6.99 -51.69
N LEU A 11 18.98 7.05 -51.99
CA LEU A 11 20.04 7.55 -51.10
C LEU A 11 19.82 9.02 -50.72
N ASN A 12 19.48 9.88 -51.72
CA ASN A 12 19.16 11.28 -51.45
C ASN A 12 17.91 11.46 -50.58
N ARG A 13 16.91 10.57 -50.66
CA ARG A 13 15.77 10.57 -49.76
C ARG A 13 16.19 10.13 -48.36
N LEU A 14 17.02 9.10 -48.22
CA LEU A 14 17.52 8.66 -46.90
C LEU A 14 18.35 9.73 -46.21
N THR A 15 19.24 10.42 -46.93
CA THR A 15 20.03 11.53 -46.34
C THR A 15 19.14 12.69 -45.93
N SER A 16 18.13 13.05 -46.70
CA SER A 16 17.17 14.09 -46.32
C SER A 16 16.30 13.71 -45.12
N TRP A 17 15.94 12.43 -44.98
CA TRP A 17 15.25 11.93 -43.78
C TRP A 17 16.16 11.91 -42.56
N ALA A 18 17.46 11.57 -42.72
CA ALA A 18 18.43 11.59 -41.63
C ALA A 18 18.71 13.03 -41.15
N GLU A 19 18.84 13.98 -42.05
CA GLU A 19 19.00 15.41 -41.74
C GLU A 19 17.74 15.98 -41.04
N LEU A 20 16.56 15.65 -41.55
CA LEU A 20 15.30 16.02 -40.93
C LEU A 20 15.17 15.40 -39.51
N GLY A 21 15.53 14.12 -39.35
CA GLY A 21 15.57 13.43 -38.11
C GLY A 21 16.53 14.06 -37.09
N ALA A 22 17.74 14.42 -37.54
CA ALA A 22 18.73 15.11 -36.69
C ALA A 22 18.24 16.50 -36.26
N HIS A 23 17.56 17.22 -37.13
CA HIS A 23 17.01 18.54 -36.82
C HIS A 23 15.81 18.48 -35.85
N ILE A 24 14.95 17.50 -36.02
CA ILE A 24 13.87 17.21 -35.10
C ILE A 24 14.44 16.80 -33.74
N TRP A 25 15.42 15.90 -33.73
CA TRP A 25 16.07 15.45 -32.49
C TRP A 25 16.72 16.61 -31.74
N ALA A 26 17.55 17.42 -32.41
CA ALA A 26 18.24 18.55 -31.79
C ALA A 26 17.26 19.57 -31.13
N ARG A 27 16.06 19.73 -31.71
CA ARG A 27 15.06 20.71 -31.22
C ARG A 27 14.09 20.16 -30.20
N TYR A 28 13.78 18.86 -30.27
CA TYR A 28 12.66 18.25 -29.48
C TYR A 28 13.10 17.11 -28.58
N TRP A 29 14.40 16.85 -28.42
CA TRP A 29 14.90 15.69 -27.69
C TRP A 29 14.38 15.60 -26.26
N LEU A 30 14.25 16.71 -25.51
CA LEU A 30 13.70 16.75 -24.17
C LEU A 30 12.24 16.28 -24.14
N LEU A 31 11.45 16.74 -25.12
CA LEU A 31 10.05 16.35 -25.24
C LEU A 31 9.91 14.87 -25.62
N ILE A 32 10.73 14.40 -26.56
CA ILE A 32 10.71 13.00 -27.02
C ILE A 32 11.12 12.06 -25.90
N ILE A 33 12.27 12.31 -25.25
CA ILE A 33 12.73 11.46 -24.12
C ILE A 33 11.75 11.54 -22.95
N GLY A 34 11.28 12.74 -22.61
CA GLY A 34 10.31 12.92 -21.55
C GLY A 34 9.01 12.14 -21.78
N SER A 35 8.48 12.21 -23.01
CA SER A 35 7.27 11.45 -23.39
C SER A 35 7.51 9.95 -23.38
N CYS A 36 8.65 9.46 -23.89
CA CYS A 36 9.01 8.05 -23.83
C CYS A 36 9.12 7.54 -22.40
N LEU A 37 9.70 8.33 -21.49
CA LEU A 37 9.78 7.99 -20.07
C LEU A 37 8.41 7.95 -19.41
N VAL A 38 7.53 8.92 -19.67
CA VAL A 38 6.16 8.94 -19.16
C VAL A 38 5.38 7.73 -19.65
N PHE A 39 5.40 7.42 -20.94
CA PHE A 39 4.71 6.25 -21.50
C PHE A 39 5.30 4.93 -21.00
N GLY A 40 6.63 4.79 -21.02
CA GLY A 40 7.31 3.58 -20.54
C GLY A 40 7.08 3.34 -19.06
N SER A 41 6.98 4.40 -18.27
CA SER A 41 6.73 4.30 -16.82
C SER A 41 5.42 3.60 -16.50
N VAL A 42 4.40 3.73 -17.35
CA VAL A 42 3.06 3.14 -17.12
C VAL A 42 3.12 1.61 -17.06
N ILE A 43 4.05 0.99 -17.79
CA ILE A 43 4.25 -0.47 -17.82
C ILE A 43 5.13 -0.92 -16.63
N LEU A 44 5.99 -0.04 -16.13
CA LEU A 44 6.91 -0.34 -15.05
C LEU A 44 6.19 -0.42 -13.69
N LYS A 45 6.85 -1.05 -12.70
CA LYS A 45 6.39 -1.07 -11.31
C LYS A 45 6.47 0.34 -10.71
N TRP A 46 5.34 0.86 -10.24
CA TRP A 46 5.23 2.17 -9.59
C TRP A 46 5.33 2.09 -8.09
N VAL A 47 4.63 1.13 -7.51
CA VAL A 47 4.51 0.96 -6.08
C VAL A 47 4.64 -0.53 -5.75
N GLN A 48 5.31 -0.83 -4.66
CA GLN A 48 5.37 -2.15 -4.06
C GLN A 48 4.94 -2.03 -2.61
N PHE A 49 3.74 -2.53 -2.31
CA PHE A 49 3.25 -2.58 -0.94
C PHE A 49 3.73 -3.85 -0.24
N PRO A 50 4.02 -3.79 1.07
CA PRO A 50 4.27 -4.99 1.86
C PRO A 50 3.10 -5.96 1.73
N PHE A 51 3.39 -7.26 1.56
CA PHE A 51 2.39 -8.34 1.45
C PHE A 51 1.36 -8.18 0.33
N SER A 52 1.66 -7.38 -0.69
CA SER A 52 0.80 -7.15 -1.85
C SER A 52 1.58 -7.33 -3.15
N HIS A 53 0.84 -7.45 -4.26
CA HIS A 53 1.45 -7.49 -5.58
C HIS A 53 2.08 -6.14 -5.94
N ASP A 54 3.18 -6.20 -6.68
CA ASP A 54 3.71 -5.03 -7.36
C ASP A 54 2.66 -4.38 -8.24
N VAL A 55 2.52 -3.07 -8.11
CA VAL A 55 1.54 -2.28 -8.84
C VAL A 55 2.24 -1.50 -9.95
N SER A 56 1.98 -1.88 -11.21
CA SER A 56 2.40 -1.08 -12.37
C SER A 56 1.54 0.18 -12.49
N GLY A 57 2.01 1.18 -13.24
CA GLY A 57 1.23 2.40 -13.49
C GLY A 57 -0.16 2.11 -14.07
N LEU A 58 -0.31 1.07 -14.91
CA LEU A 58 -1.61 0.60 -15.43
C LEU A 58 -2.51 0.01 -14.34
N LYS A 59 -1.94 -0.74 -13.41
CA LYS A 59 -2.68 -1.41 -12.33
C LYS A 59 -2.89 -0.53 -11.11
N PHE A 60 -2.14 0.56 -10.97
CA PHE A 60 -2.29 1.50 -9.86
C PHE A 60 -3.70 2.09 -9.78
N SER A 61 -4.40 2.16 -10.92
CA SER A 61 -5.81 2.56 -11.01
C SER A 61 -6.80 1.48 -10.60
N PHE A 62 -6.39 0.23 -10.49
CA PHE A 62 -7.23 -0.93 -10.21
C PHE A 62 -6.95 -1.56 -8.84
N LEU A 63 -6.25 -0.85 -7.94
CA LEU A 63 -6.17 -1.23 -6.54
C LEU A 63 -7.56 -1.10 -5.93
N HIS A 64 -8.34 -2.15 -6.10
CA HIS A 64 -9.54 -2.40 -5.33
C HIS A 64 -9.11 -2.85 -3.92
N ASP A 65 -8.78 -1.89 -3.09
CA ASP A 65 -9.04 -2.03 -1.67
C ASP A 65 -10.53 -1.68 -1.48
N PRO A 66 -11.34 -2.48 -0.79
CA PRO A 66 -12.73 -2.13 -0.52
C PRO A 66 -12.79 -0.89 0.39
N GLY A 67 -12.56 0.26 -0.12
CA GLY A 67 -12.39 1.57 0.53
C GLY A 67 -11.60 2.56 -0.31
N VAL A 68 -10.96 2.11 -1.38
CA VAL A 68 -10.29 3.00 -2.34
C VAL A 68 -11.31 3.42 -3.39
N THR A 69 -11.72 4.66 -3.29
CA THR A 69 -12.67 5.29 -4.21
C THR A 69 -12.18 5.24 -5.66
N PRO A 70 -13.10 5.21 -6.66
CA PRO A 70 -12.81 5.13 -8.10
C PRO A 70 -11.97 6.27 -8.68
N HIS A 71 -11.44 7.17 -7.84
CA HIS A 71 -10.59 8.29 -8.26
C HIS A 71 -9.27 7.85 -8.90
N PHE A 72 -8.78 6.64 -8.63
CA PHE A 72 -7.57 6.12 -9.26
C PHE A 72 -7.78 5.59 -10.69
N ALA A 73 -8.98 5.12 -11.06
CA ALA A 73 -9.28 4.76 -12.44
C ALA A 73 -9.19 5.97 -13.39
N LEU A 74 -9.56 7.16 -12.89
CA LEU A 74 -9.36 8.43 -13.59
C LEU A 74 -7.89 8.82 -13.71
N PHE A 75 -7.05 8.38 -12.77
CA PHE A 75 -5.63 8.74 -12.74
C PHE A 75 -4.84 8.10 -13.90
N SER A 76 -4.97 6.80 -14.15
CA SER A 76 -4.24 6.15 -15.26
C SER A 76 -4.82 6.52 -16.62
N ALA A 77 -6.14 6.65 -16.73
CA ALA A 77 -6.78 7.18 -17.93
C ALA A 77 -6.34 8.63 -18.17
N GLY A 78 -6.20 9.44 -17.12
CA GLY A 78 -5.66 10.79 -17.17
C GLY A 78 -4.20 10.83 -17.63
N ILE A 79 -3.33 9.97 -17.14
CA ILE A 79 -1.94 9.85 -17.56
C ILE A 79 -1.86 9.47 -19.05
N MET A 80 -2.62 8.48 -19.48
CA MET A 80 -2.64 8.05 -20.87
C MET A 80 -3.21 9.15 -21.78
N GLY A 81 -4.31 9.80 -21.37
CA GLY A 81 -4.91 10.92 -22.09
C GLY A 81 -3.95 12.11 -22.20
N LEU A 82 -3.24 12.45 -21.15
CA LEU A 82 -2.22 13.50 -21.15
C LEU A 82 -1.01 13.14 -22.02
N GLY A 83 -0.59 11.87 -22.02
CA GLY A 83 0.44 11.38 -22.91
C GLY A 83 0.06 11.55 -24.39
N VAL A 84 -1.17 11.16 -24.75
CA VAL A 84 -1.74 11.37 -26.09
C VAL A 84 -1.85 12.86 -26.42
N LEU A 85 -2.25 13.69 -25.45
CA LEU A 85 -2.36 15.14 -25.62
C LEU A 85 -0.98 15.78 -25.85
N VAL A 86 0.06 15.37 -25.12
CA VAL A 86 1.44 15.82 -25.31
C VAL A 86 1.95 15.44 -26.70
N VAL A 87 1.69 14.22 -27.16
CA VAL A 87 2.03 13.78 -28.52
C VAL A 87 1.23 14.57 -29.56
N GLY A 88 -0.06 14.79 -29.34
CA GLY A 88 -0.93 15.58 -30.21
C GLY A 88 -0.47 17.04 -30.33
N ILE A 89 -0.04 17.66 -29.24
CA ILE A 89 0.50 19.03 -29.23
C ILE A 89 1.82 19.12 -29.99
N PHE A 90 2.65 18.06 -29.94
CA PHE A 90 3.87 17.95 -30.73
C PHE A 90 3.59 18.11 -32.24
N PHE A 91 2.53 17.47 -32.74
CA PHE A 91 2.13 17.57 -34.14
C PHE A 91 1.43 18.91 -34.50
N LEU A 92 0.77 19.54 -33.55
CA LEU A 92 -0.06 20.73 -33.77
C LEU A 92 0.71 22.07 -33.74
N LYS A 93 1.97 22.10 -33.26
CA LYS A 93 2.92 23.28 -33.24
C LYS A 93 2.35 24.63 -32.74
N ARG A 94 1.10 24.70 -32.27
CA ARG A 94 0.34 25.96 -32.18
C ARG A 94 0.06 26.47 -30.74
N TYR A 95 0.32 25.65 -29.67
CA TYR A 95 -0.19 26.00 -28.32
C TYR A 95 0.82 25.76 -27.19
N PRO A 96 1.90 26.60 -27.07
CA PRO A 96 2.83 26.50 -25.93
C PRO A 96 2.18 26.53 -24.53
N PRO A 97 1.09 27.32 -24.29
CA PRO A 97 0.45 27.32 -22.97
C PRO A 97 -0.19 25.96 -22.60
N VAL A 98 -0.75 25.26 -23.58
CA VAL A 98 -1.37 23.93 -23.35
C VAL A 98 -0.32 22.90 -22.99
N LEU A 99 0.87 22.96 -23.61
CA LEU A 99 2.00 22.10 -23.24
C LEU A 99 2.45 22.38 -21.80
N GLY A 100 2.50 23.65 -21.40
CA GLY A 100 2.80 24.04 -20.02
C GLY A 100 1.79 23.50 -19.01
N LEU A 101 0.50 23.57 -19.32
CA LEU A 101 -0.54 23.01 -18.48
C LEU A 101 -0.43 21.47 -18.38
N ALA A 102 -0.21 20.78 -19.51
CA ALA A 102 -0.01 19.33 -19.53
C ALA A 102 1.20 18.92 -18.66
N ALA A 103 2.32 19.63 -18.79
CA ALA A 103 3.50 19.41 -17.97
C ALA A 103 3.21 19.64 -16.47
N ALA A 104 2.50 20.71 -16.13
CA ALA A 104 2.11 21.01 -14.75
C ALA A 104 1.23 19.90 -14.16
N ILE A 105 0.28 19.36 -14.93
CA ILE A 105 -0.56 18.24 -14.50
C ILE A 105 0.27 16.97 -14.31
N LEU A 106 1.21 16.65 -15.22
CA LEU A 106 2.08 15.48 -15.06
C LEU A 106 2.94 15.58 -13.79
N ILE A 107 3.56 16.75 -13.55
CA ILE A 107 4.35 17.02 -12.34
C ILE A 107 3.47 16.94 -11.09
N MET A 108 2.25 17.46 -11.15
CA MET A 108 1.28 17.35 -10.06
C MET A 108 0.97 15.88 -9.74
N LEU A 109 0.62 15.08 -10.75
CA LEU A 109 0.29 13.66 -10.57
C LEU A 109 1.47 12.88 -9.97
N TRP A 110 2.69 13.16 -10.42
CA TRP A 110 3.90 12.59 -9.84
C TRP A 110 4.07 12.98 -8.37
N ALA A 111 4.00 14.26 -8.06
CA ALA A 111 4.25 14.81 -6.73
C ALA A 111 3.21 14.37 -5.69
N ILE A 112 1.92 14.24 -6.09
CA ILE A 112 0.86 13.83 -5.16
C ILE A 112 0.84 12.32 -4.88
N THR A 113 1.49 11.48 -5.70
CA THR A 113 1.45 10.02 -5.53
C THR A 113 1.88 9.56 -4.13
N PRO A 114 3.04 9.94 -3.56
CA PRO A 114 3.42 9.55 -2.21
C PRO A 114 2.47 10.11 -1.15
N ALA A 115 1.96 11.32 -1.33
CA ALA A 115 0.98 11.91 -0.42
C ALA A 115 -0.38 11.16 -0.46
N GLN A 116 -0.82 10.70 -1.63
CA GLN A 116 -2.00 9.86 -1.77
C GLN A 116 -1.85 8.53 -1.02
N ILE A 117 -0.70 7.88 -1.17
CA ILE A 117 -0.41 6.63 -0.45
C ILE A 117 -0.40 6.89 1.07
N ALA A 118 0.27 7.96 1.52
CA ALA A 118 0.43 8.28 2.93
C ALA A 118 -0.89 8.64 3.63
N PHE A 119 -1.80 9.37 2.95
CA PHE A 119 -2.93 10.00 3.61
C PHE A 119 -4.30 9.49 3.16
N ARG A 120 -4.37 8.81 2.01
CA ARG A 120 -5.61 8.23 1.50
C ARG A 120 -5.67 6.70 1.52
N GLN A 121 -4.56 6.04 1.90
CA GLN A 121 -4.52 4.60 2.13
C GLN A 121 -4.04 4.27 3.56
N PRO A 122 -4.70 4.80 4.59
CA PRO A 122 -4.29 4.59 5.98
C PRO A 122 -4.36 3.11 6.40
N SER A 123 -5.24 2.31 5.81
CA SER A 123 -5.38 0.89 6.07
C SER A 123 -4.07 0.11 5.82
N MET A 124 -3.33 0.44 4.77
CA MET A 124 -2.06 -0.22 4.45
C MET A 124 -0.96 0.09 5.47
N LEU A 125 -0.81 1.38 5.82
CA LEU A 125 0.17 1.81 6.82
C LEU A 125 -0.16 1.29 8.21
N ARG A 126 -1.45 1.22 8.56
CA ARG A 126 -1.92 0.64 9.83
C ARG A 126 -1.66 -0.84 9.92
N ARG A 127 -1.94 -1.59 8.87
CA ARG A 127 -1.61 -3.02 8.83
C ARG A 127 -0.13 -3.23 9.08
N LEU A 128 0.72 -2.50 8.37
CA LEU A 128 2.16 -2.58 8.58
C LEU A 128 2.55 -2.27 10.03
N THR A 129 1.94 -1.26 10.64
CA THR A 129 2.21 -0.88 12.03
C THR A 129 1.74 -1.95 13.01
N TYR A 130 0.52 -2.44 12.83
CA TYR A 130 -0.08 -3.47 13.67
C TYR A 130 0.69 -4.79 13.56
N GLU A 131 1.01 -5.23 12.36
CA GLU A 131 1.78 -6.45 12.09
C GLU A 131 3.18 -6.41 12.73
N LEU A 132 3.83 -5.24 12.72
CA LEU A 132 5.14 -5.06 13.34
C LEU A 132 5.11 -5.13 14.87
N GLN A 133 4.00 -4.78 15.50
CA GLN A 133 3.91 -4.62 16.96
C GLN A 133 3.26 -5.78 17.71
N VAL A 134 2.22 -6.37 17.14
CA VAL A 134 1.30 -7.26 17.90
C VAL A 134 1.62 -8.73 17.69
N ASN A 135 2.23 -9.13 16.60
CA ASN A 135 2.43 -10.53 16.28
C ASN A 135 3.91 -10.94 16.28
N PRO A 136 4.41 -11.67 17.32
CA PRO A 136 5.81 -12.10 17.37
C PRO A 136 6.22 -12.97 16.18
N ILE A 137 5.30 -13.76 15.60
CA ILE A 137 5.57 -14.60 14.43
C ILE A 137 5.61 -13.75 13.18
N LEU A 138 4.63 -12.88 12.97
CA LEU A 138 4.64 -11.90 11.88
C LEU A 138 5.81 -10.90 12.04
N ASN A 139 6.21 -10.59 13.27
CA ASN A 139 7.39 -9.79 13.52
C ASN A 139 8.66 -10.46 12.97
N ILE A 140 8.79 -11.79 13.06
CA ILE A 140 9.89 -12.54 12.44
C ILE A 140 9.75 -12.48 10.90
N PHE A 141 8.57 -12.72 10.34
CA PHE A 141 8.31 -12.62 8.90
C PHE A 141 8.55 -11.20 8.40
N THR A 142 8.05 -10.21 9.11
CA THR A 142 8.16 -8.82 8.73
C THR A 142 9.61 -8.33 8.84
N LYS A 143 10.35 -8.73 9.87
CA LYS A 143 11.79 -8.45 9.99
C LYS A 143 12.58 -9.08 8.85
N TYR A 144 12.27 -10.31 8.49
CA TYR A 144 12.92 -10.99 7.38
C TYR A 144 12.61 -10.33 6.04
N TYR A 145 11.36 -9.99 5.79
CA TYR A 145 10.91 -9.24 4.62
C TYR A 145 11.61 -7.88 4.50
N LEU A 146 11.70 -7.16 5.61
CA LEU A 146 12.32 -5.84 5.67
C LEU A 146 13.83 -5.93 5.49
N LEU A 147 14.49 -6.91 6.09
CA LEU A 147 15.91 -7.19 5.84
C LEU A 147 16.19 -7.51 4.38
N GLN A 148 15.33 -8.28 3.71
CA GLN A 148 15.50 -8.62 2.30
C GLN A 148 15.27 -7.45 1.34
N ASN A 149 14.28 -6.60 1.62
CA ASN A 149 13.86 -5.56 0.68
C ASN A 149 14.43 -4.18 0.99
N TYR A 150 14.79 -3.92 2.23
CA TYR A 150 15.23 -2.60 2.69
C TYR A 150 16.60 -2.60 3.36
N GLY A 151 17.24 -3.76 3.52
CA GLY A 151 18.60 -3.89 4.05
C GLY A 151 18.74 -3.65 5.55
N SER A 152 17.73 -3.08 6.22
CA SER A 152 17.75 -2.84 7.67
C SER A 152 16.33 -2.81 8.24
N PRO A 153 16.09 -3.47 9.39
CA PRO A 153 14.81 -3.37 10.11
C PRO A 153 14.58 -1.97 10.73
N GLU A 154 15.60 -1.15 10.80
CA GLU A 154 15.51 0.23 11.33
C GLU A 154 14.82 1.19 10.35
N LEU A 155 14.72 0.82 9.05
CA LEU A 155 13.98 1.57 8.04
C LEU A 155 12.46 1.42 8.17
N VAL A 156 11.99 0.53 9.06
CA VAL A 156 10.56 0.42 9.35
C VAL A 156 10.14 1.62 10.17
N PRO A 157 9.11 2.36 9.73
CA PRO A 157 8.57 3.45 10.51
C PRO A 157 8.12 2.91 11.86
N LYS A 158 8.75 3.37 12.94
CA LYS A 158 8.27 3.10 14.29
C LYS A 158 6.86 3.72 14.43
N ARG A 159 6.02 3.17 15.30
CA ARG A 159 4.65 3.65 15.54
C ARG A 159 4.57 5.19 15.65
N LEU A 160 5.48 5.79 16.42
CA LEU A 160 5.57 7.26 16.60
C LEU A 160 5.81 8.01 15.29
N VAL A 161 6.52 7.43 14.31
CA VAL A 161 6.78 8.06 13.01
C VAL A 161 5.50 8.10 12.15
N LEU A 162 4.63 7.09 12.27
CA LEU A 162 3.37 7.02 11.52
C LEU A 162 2.29 7.97 12.06
N TYR A 163 2.40 8.43 13.30
CA TYR A 163 1.53 9.48 13.83
C TYR A 163 1.86 10.86 13.27
N SER A 164 3.07 11.09 12.76
CA SER A 164 3.43 12.35 12.11
C SER A 164 3.07 12.33 10.62
N ALA A 165 2.54 13.44 10.10
CA ALA A 165 2.26 13.59 8.67
C ALA A 165 3.53 13.38 7.83
N TRP A 166 4.67 13.91 8.28
CA TRP A 166 5.97 13.74 7.63
C TRP A 166 6.44 12.28 7.65
N GLY A 167 6.31 11.60 8.80
CA GLY A 167 6.69 10.19 8.91
C GLY A 167 5.88 9.30 7.97
N ARG A 168 4.57 9.52 7.85
CA ARG A 168 3.71 8.81 6.88
C ARG A 168 4.13 9.08 5.44
N PHE A 169 4.47 10.32 5.12
CA PHE A 169 4.95 10.68 3.78
C PHE A 169 6.26 9.97 3.43
N VAL A 170 7.23 9.97 4.36
CA VAL A 170 8.52 9.25 4.18
C VAL A 170 8.30 7.74 4.07
N ALA A 171 7.40 7.16 4.87
CA ALA A 171 7.05 5.76 4.76
C ALA A 171 6.44 5.42 3.39
N ALA A 172 5.52 6.26 2.89
CA ALA A 172 4.93 6.10 1.57
C ALA A 172 5.98 6.19 0.44
N TRP A 173 6.99 7.05 0.61
CA TRP A 173 8.10 7.18 -0.33
C TRP A 173 8.89 5.87 -0.48
N SER A 174 9.08 5.11 0.60
CA SER A 174 9.81 3.84 0.57
C SER A 174 9.14 2.77 -0.30
N PHE A 175 7.84 2.88 -0.57
CA PHE A 175 7.10 1.97 -1.42
C PHE A 175 7.23 2.26 -2.92
N LEU A 176 7.79 3.42 -3.30
CA LEU A 176 7.91 3.84 -4.69
C LEU A 176 9.00 3.07 -5.43
N ARG A 177 8.74 2.75 -6.71
CA ARG A 177 9.62 1.95 -7.56
C ARG A 177 9.97 2.69 -8.86
N LEU A 178 10.80 2.05 -9.67
CA LEU A 178 11.41 2.63 -10.87
C LEU A 178 10.40 3.35 -11.79
N GLY A 179 9.20 2.80 -11.97
CA GLY A 179 8.17 3.42 -12.80
C GLY A 179 7.81 4.84 -12.35
N TRP A 180 7.64 5.05 -11.04
CA TRP A 180 7.36 6.37 -10.50
C TRP A 180 8.52 7.37 -10.73
N TYR A 181 9.78 6.92 -10.57
CA TYR A 181 10.95 7.76 -10.84
C TYR A 181 11.08 8.11 -12.32
N CYS A 182 10.87 7.15 -13.22
CA CYS A 182 10.86 7.38 -14.67
C CYS A 182 9.76 8.36 -15.06
N PHE A 183 8.56 8.23 -14.49
CA PHE A 183 7.47 9.16 -14.73
C PHE A 183 7.83 10.58 -14.31
N GLY A 184 8.37 10.76 -13.10
CA GLY A 184 8.79 12.06 -12.59
C GLY A 184 9.88 12.71 -13.44
N LEU A 185 10.90 11.95 -13.81
CA LEU A 185 11.96 12.44 -14.71
C LEU A 185 11.38 12.86 -16.06
N GLY A 186 10.50 12.04 -16.65
CA GLY A 186 9.82 12.35 -17.90
C GLY A 186 8.97 13.63 -17.81
N ALA A 187 8.18 13.77 -16.73
CA ALA A 187 7.38 14.96 -16.48
C ALA A 187 8.23 16.23 -16.32
N LEU A 188 9.36 16.14 -15.62
CA LEU A 188 10.31 17.25 -15.45
C LEU A 188 10.96 17.64 -16.79
N LEU A 189 11.36 16.69 -17.62
CA LEU A 189 11.93 16.99 -18.95
C LEU A 189 10.91 17.70 -19.85
N ILE A 190 9.66 17.24 -19.86
CA ILE A 190 8.56 17.91 -20.57
C ILE A 190 8.34 19.32 -20.00
N GLY A 191 8.41 19.49 -18.67
CA GLY A 191 8.30 20.78 -18.01
C GLY A 191 9.41 21.76 -18.41
N VAL A 192 10.66 21.32 -18.42
CA VAL A 192 11.80 22.12 -18.88
C VAL A 192 11.62 22.56 -20.33
N TYR A 193 11.19 21.63 -21.19
CA TYR A 193 10.89 21.96 -22.59
C TYR A 193 9.75 22.99 -22.69
N ALA A 194 8.66 22.80 -21.94
CA ALA A 194 7.53 23.72 -21.93
C ALA A 194 7.93 25.14 -21.48
N ILE A 195 8.75 25.26 -20.42
CA ILE A 195 9.29 26.53 -19.95
C ILE A 195 10.10 27.22 -21.04
N ALA A 196 10.90 26.50 -21.81
CA ALA A 196 11.70 27.06 -22.88
C ALA A 196 10.85 27.63 -24.02
N GLN A 197 9.65 27.11 -24.26
CA GLN A 197 8.75 27.52 -25.36
C GLN A 197 7.77 28.65 -24.99
N MET A 198 7.58 28.94 -23.71
CA MET A 198 6.62 29.97 -23.28
C MET A 198 7.13 31.39 -23.55
N PRO A 199 6.28 32.31 -24.02
CA PRO A 199 6.70 33.69 -24.38
C PRO A 199 6.90 34.62 -23.18
N SER A 200 6.46 34.22 -21.98
CA SER A 200 6.51 35.05 -20.76
C SER A 200 7.89 35.07 -20.08
N GLY A 201 8.11 35.91 -19.10
CA GLY A 201 9.35 35.98 -18.31
C GLY A 201 9.67 34.65 -17.59
N ARG A 202 10.95 34.37 -17.33
CA ARG A 202 11.39 33.07 -16.75
C ARG A 202 10.68 32.75 -15.44
N LEU A 203 10.58 33.70 -14.52
CA LEU A 203 9.95 33.52 -13.22
C LEU A 203 8.46 33.18 -13.35
N THR A 204 7.72 33.92 -14.19
CA THR A 204 6.30 33.69 -14.42
C THR A 204 6.02 32.31 -14.99
N ARG A 205 6.89 31.81 -15.90
CA ARG A 205 6.80 30.45 -16.48
C ARG A 205 6.96 29.36 -15.42
N VAL A 206 7.99 29.50 -14.56
CA VAL A 206 8.25 28.53 -13.49
C VAL A 206 7.11 28.56 -12.47
N LEU A 207 6.66 29.72 -12.08
CA LEU A 207 5.54 29.87 -11.13
C LEU A 207 4.25 29.28 -11.70
N SER A 208 3.91 29.52 -12.97
CA SER A 208 2.71 28.94 -13.59
C SER A 208 2.77 27.41 -13.68
N LEU A 209 3.96 26.84 -13.88
CA LEU A 209 4.15 25.38 -13.91
C LEU A 209 4.04 24.76 -12.51
N LEU A 210 4.54 25.43 -11.48
CA LEU A 210 4.60 24.90 -10.11
C LEU A 210 3.35 25.20 -9.30
N CYS A 211 2.55 26.19 -9.67
CA CYS A 211 1.35 26.61 -8.93
C CYS A 211 0.37 25.44 -8.75
N LEU A 212 0.11 24.66 -9.80
CA LEU A 212 -0.81 23.53 -9.76
C LEU A 212 -0.30 22.39 -8.85
N PRO A 213 0.95 21.85 -9.00
CA PRO A 213 1.45 20.83 -8.10
C PRO A 213 1.58 21.28 -6.65
N ILE A 214 2.01 22.53 -6.39
CA ILE A 214 2.11 23.07 -5.03
C ILE A 214 0.72 23.20 -4.42
N GLY A 215 -0.25 23.72 -5.15
CA GLY A 215 -1.64 23.83 -4.68
C GLY A 215 -2.26 22.48 -4.37
N ALA A 216 -2.05 21.48 -5.22
CA ALA A 216 -2.53 20.13 -5.00
C ALA A 216 -1.87 19.47 -3.78
N LEU A 217 -0.55 19.62 -3.61
CA LEU A 217 0.15 19.15 -2.42
C LEU A 217 -0.34 19.84 -1.15
N ALA A 218 -0.56 21.15 -1.17
CA ALA A 218 -1.07 21.89 -0.04
C ALA A 218 -2.45 21.36 0.39
N ILE A 219 -3.37 21.15 -0.55
CA ILE A 219 -4.71 20.59 -0.27
C ILE A 219 -4.61 19.22 0.40
N ILE A 220 -3.63 18.39 0.02
CA ILE A 220 -3.47 17.04 0.58
C ILE A 220 -2.74 17.07 1.92
N LEU A 221 -1.77 17.97 2.12
CA LEU A 221 -0.91 17.99 3.29
C LEU A 221 -1.46 18.85 4.45
N ILE A 222 -2.29 19.88 4.16
CA ILE A 222 -2.86 20.72 5.21
C ILE A 222 -3.72 19.92 6.19
N PRO A 223 -4.69 19.11 5.78
CA PRO A 223 -5.55 18.38 6.72
C PRO A 223 -4.76 17.49 7.70
N PRO A 224 -3.83 16.62 7.28
CA PRO A 224 -3.08 15.79 8.24
C PRO A 224 -2.12 16.60 9.11
N THR A 225 -1.62 17.74 8.64
CA THR A 225 -0.78 18.64 9.46
C THR A 225 -1.59 19.32 10.55
N VAL A 226 -2.79 19.78 10.23
CA VAL A 226 -3.74 20.36 11.21
C VAL A 226 -4.18 19.29 12.21
N ALA A 227 -4.48 18.09 11.74
CA ALA A 227 -4.83 16.96 12.60
C ALA A 227 -3.70 16.63 13.60
N GLN A 228 -2.45 16.61 13.12
CA GLN A 228 -1.28 16.37 13.97
C GLN A 228 -1.14 17.46 15.04
N HIS A 229 -1.40 18.72 14.71
CA HIS A 229 -1.36 19.79 15.69
C HIS A 229 -2.38 19.56 16.82
N TYR A 230 -3.63 19.25 16.49
CA TYR A 230 -4.65 18.94 17.50
C TYR A 230 -4.34 17.66 18.26
N TYR A 231 -3.78 16.63 17.63
CA TYR A 231 -3.34 15.42 18.31
C TYR A 231 -2.29 15.73 19.39
N VAL A 232 -1.31 16.57 19.09
CA VAL A 232 -0.28 17.00 20.05
C VAL A 232 -0.89 17.80 21.19
N LEU A 233 -1.79 18.75 20.90
CA LEU A 233 -2.51 19.51 21.92
C LEU A 233 -3.32 18.59 22.84
N GLY A 234 -4.07 17.65 22.27
CA GLY A 234 -4.83 16.67 23.04
C GLY A 234 -3.95 15.81 23.94
N THR A 235 -2.77 15.38 23.44
CA THR A 235 -1.79 14.63 24.22
C THR A 235 -1.24 15.45 25.40
N LEU A 236 -0.94 16.72 25.17
CA LEU A 236 -0.50 17.62 26.24
C LEU A 236 -1.59 17.86 27.28
N ALA A 237 -2.82 18.16 26.85
CA ALA A 237 -3.95 18.34 27.73
C ALA A 237 -4.23 17.07 28.59
N ALA A 238 -4.16 15.89 27.98
CA ALA A 238 -4.28 14.62 28.69
C ALA A 238 -3.18 14.43 29.77
N THR A 239 -1.93 14.80 29.42
CA THR A 239 -0.79 14.70 30.36
C THR A 239 -0.96 15.62 31.56
N PHE A 240 -1.59 16.77 31.38
CA PHE A 240 -1.87 17.70 32.49
C PHE A 240 -3.22 17.46 33.19
N GLY A 241 -3.95 16.41 32.83
CA GLY A 241 -5.23 16.05 33.45
C GLY A 241 -6.42 16.90 32.97
N HIS A 242 -6.26 17.67 31.91
CA HIS A 242 -7.34 18.46 31.29
C HIS A 242 -8.18 17.56 30.36
N ASN A 243 -8.85 16.54 30.95
CA ASN A 243 -9.46 15.44 30.20
C ASN A 243 -10.47 15.89 29.14
N GLN A 244 -11.31 16.90 29.44
CA GLN A 244 -12.31 17.39 28.47
C GLN A 244 -11.66 18.07 27.26
N GLU A 245 -10.66 18.91 27.51
CA GLU A 245 -9.90 19.59 26.46
C GLU A 245 -9.17 18.58 25.56
N ALA A 246 -8.56 17.55 26.18
CA ALA A 246 -7.91 16.46 25.46
C ALA A 246 -8.88 15.72 24.53
N ILE A 247 -10.09 15.37 25.02
CA ILE A 247 -11.13 14.71 24.22
C ILE A 247 -11.53 15.58 23.03
N ASP A 248 -11.74 16.88 23.25
CA ASP A 248 -12.16 17.81 22.20
C ASP A 248 -11.08 17.98 21.11
N ASP A 249 -9.82 18.05 21.51
CA ASP A 249 -8.70 18.16 20.58
C ASP A 249 -8.44 16.85 19.81
N TYR A 250 -8.55 15.70 20.45
CA TYR A 250 -8.49 14.41 19.73
C TYR A 250 -9.63 14.28 18.70
N ARG A 251 -10.85 14.70 19.04
CA ARG A 251 -11.98 14.73 18.11
C ARG A 251 -11.77 15.71 16.95
N LYS A 252 -11.10 16.85 17.18
CA LYS A 252 -10.69 17.76 16.09
C LYS A 252 -9.66 17.08 15.18
N ALA A 253 -8.65 16.39 15.74
CA ALA A 253 -7.68 15.63 14.95
C ALA A 253 -8.36 14.59 14.05
N MET A 254 -9.32 13.85 14.58
CA MET A 254 -10.10 12.86 13.82
C MET A 254 -10.92 13.46 12.67
N ARG A 255 -11.45 14.71 12.85
CA ARG A 255 -12.20 15.39 11.77
C ARG A 255 -11.31 15.81 10.61
N TRP A 256 -10.07 16.14 10.86
CA TRP A 256 -9.13 16.61 9.86
C TRP A 256 -8.40 15.48 9.12
N ASP A 257 -8.24 14.32 9.75
CA ASP A 257 -7.45 13.23 9.17
C ASP A 257 -8.09 11.86 9.40
N SER A 258 -8.36 11.16 8.31
CA SER A 258 -8.92 9.81 8.32
C SER A 258 -8.00 8.78 9.03
N TRP A 259 -6.69 9.03 9.13
CA TRP A 259 -5.80 8.21 9.94
C TRP A 259 -6.24 8.19 11.41
N HIS A 260 -6.40 9.37 11.99
CA HIS A 260 -6.87 9.51 13.37
C HIS A 260 -8.33 9.05 13.54
N ALA A 261 -9.19 9.33 12.54
CA ALA A 261 -10.59 8.89 12.56
C ALA A 261 -10.78 7.38 12.54
N ASN A 262 -9.76 6.62 12.18
CA ASN A 262 -9.77 5.17 12.17
C ASN A 262 -8.75 4.59 13.17
N ASP A 263 -8.23 5.33 14.11
CA ASP A 263 -7.24 4.87 15.08
C ASP A 263 -7.91 4.30 16.34
N ILE A 264 -7.82 2.99 16.52
CA ILE A 264 -8.40 2.29 17.67
C ILE A 264 -7.80 2.76 18.99
N ASP A 265 -6.49 3.02 19.00
CA ASP A 265 -5.80 3.46 20.21
C ASP A 265 -6.25 4.87 20.62
N LEU A 266 -6.61 5.73 19.64
CA LEU A 266 -7.12 7.06 19.92
C LEU A 266 -8.55 7.01 20.48
N TYR A 267 -9.40 6.12 19.98
CA TYR A 267 -10.73 5.87 20.57
C TYR A 267 -10.63 5.31 21.97
N ALA A 268 -9.72 4.35 22.20
CA ALA A 268 -9.46 3.82 23.53
C ALA A 268 -8.98 4.90 24.50
N ALA A 269 -8.06 5.78 24.04
CA ALA A 269 -7.61 6.91 24.86
C ALA A 269 -8.76 7.89 25.21
N ILE A 270 -9.64 8.20 24.26
CA ILE A 270 -10.84 9.02 24.54
C ILE A 270 -11.74 8.34 25.56
N GLY A 271 -12.00 7.03 25.40
CA GLY A 271 -12.77 6.26 26.36
C GLY A 271 -12.17 6.27 27.77
N GLN A 272 -10.84 6.15 27.88
CA GLN A 272 -10.10 6.27 29.12
C GLN A 272 -10.27 7.65 29.77
N LEU A 273 -10.12 8.73 28.99
CA LEU A 273 -10.31 10.11 29.47
C LEU A 273 -11.75 10.36 29.91
N GLN A 274 -12.75 9.84 29.20
CA GLN A 274 -14.16 9.89 29.60
C GLN A 274 -14.38 9.20 30.94
N LYS A 275 -13.72 8.04 31.17
CA LYS A 275 -13.75 7.31 32.45
C LYS A 275 -13.20 8.17 33.60
N GLN A 276 -12.04 8.82 33.36
CA GLN A 276 -11.38 9.67 34.34
C GLN A 276 -12.20 10.94 34.65
N ALA A 277 -12.87 11.50 33.65
CA ALA A 277 -13.72 12.67 33.80
C ALA A 277 -15.13 12.39 34.36
N GLY A 278 -15.47 11.12 34.62
CA GLY A 278 -16.81 10.73 35.07
C GLY A 278 -17.90 10.92 33.99
N ILE A 279 -17.52 11.04 32.73
CA ILE A 279 -18.41 11.28 31.59
C ILE A 279 -18.90 9.92 31.05
N SER A 280 -20.21 9.82 30.81
CA SER A 280 -20.92 8.71 30.16
C SER A 280 -20.33 7.29 30.35
N HIS A 281 -21.10 6.40 30.95
CA HIS A 281 -20.68 5.01 31.16
C HIS A 281 -20.88 4.09 29.98
N ASP A 282 -21.63 4.49 28.93
CA ASP A 282 -22.10 3.66 27.83
C ASP A 282 -21.86 4.36 26.46
N SER A 283 -20.68 4.92 26.25
CA SER A 283 -20.29 5.45 24.94
C SER A 283 -19.53 4.40 24.12
N ALA A 284 -19.61 4.48 22.80
CA ALA A 284 -18.88 3.57 21.92
C ALA A 284 -17.36 3.61 22.17
N GLU A 285 -16.80 4.79 22.47
CA GLU A 285 -15.37 4.93 22.83
C GLU A 285 -15.04 4.20 24.16
N ARG A 286 -15.99 4.16 25.10
CA ARG A 286 -15.84 3.40 26.36
C ARG A 286 -15.83 1.90 26.11
N HIS A 287 -16.70 1.42 25.25
CA HIS A 287 -16.69 0.03 24.81
C HIS A 287 -15.38 -0.34 24.10
N ILE A 288 -14.86 0.52 23.23
CA ILE A 288 -13.55 0.29 22.62
C ILE A 288 -12.43 0.25 23.65
N ASN A 289 -12.40 1.19 24.61
CA ASN A 289 -11.39 1.17 25.67
C ASN A 289 -11.44 -0.16 26.44
N ARG A 290 -12.63 -0.58 26.85
CA ARG A 290 -12.81 -1.85 27.58
C ARG A 290 -12.42 -3.05 26.73
N ALA A 291 -12.78 -3.07 25.44
CA ALA A 291 -12.43 -4.15 24.53
C ALA A 291 -10.91 -4.28 24.31
N VAL A 292 -10.20 -3.16 24.22
CA VAL A 292 -8.73 -3.14 24.09
C VAL A 292 -8.09 -3.67 25.37
N GLU A 293 -8.53 -3.22 26.55
CA GLU A 293 -8.07 -3.73 27.86
C GLU A 293 -8.24 -5.27 27.94
N LEU A 294 -9.45 -5.77 27.65
CA LEU A 294 -9.76 -7.21 27.68
C LEU A 294 -8.93 -8.02 26.67
N ARG A 295 -8.71 -7.48 25.47
CA ARG A 295 -7.87 -8.13 24.47
C ARG A 295 -6.42 -8.25 24.93
N ASP A 296 -5.88 -7.22 25.56
CA ASP A 296 -4.52 -7.21 26.10
C ASP A 296 -4.37 -8.20 27.27
N GLU A 297 -5.45 -8.44 28.02
CA GLU A 297 -5.58 -9.47 29.06
C GLU A 297 -5.80 -10.88 28.48
N ASN A 298 -5.93 -11.05 27.15
CA ASN A 298 -6.30 -12.26 26.41
C ASN A 298 -7.73 -12.74 26.66
N GLU A 299 -8.61 -11.91 27.19
CA GLU A 299 -10.04 -12.17 27.40
C GLU A 299 -10.80 -11.88 26.08
N PHE A 300 -10.46 -12.64 25.03
CA PHE A 300 -10.87 -12.35 23.65
C PHE A 300 -12.39 -12.38 23.43
N GLU A 301 -13.12 -13.27 24.09
CA GLU A 301 -14.58 -13.39 23.94
C GLU A 301 -15.29 -12.17 24.52
N GLN A 302 -14.82 -11.67 25.66
CA GLN A 302 -15.34 -10.46 26.27
C GLN A 302 -14.94 -9.22 25.44
N ALA A 303 -13.72 -9.20 24.90
CA ALA A 303 -13.29 -8.15 23.97
C ALA A 303 -14.16 -8.10 22.72
N LEU A 304 -14.51 -9.24 22.12
CA LEU A 304 -15.42 -9.33 20.98
C LEU A 304 -16.81 -8.78 21.30
N PHE A 305 -17.33 -9.06 22.50
CA PHE A 305 -18.61 -8.51 22.94
C PHE A 305 -18.56 -6.98 23.03
N GLU A 306 -17.54 -6.42 23.66
CA GLU A 306 -17.38 -4.97 23.79
C GLU A 306 -17.15 -4.28 22.44
N PHE A 307 -16.32 -4.85 21.52
CA PHE A 307 -16.19 -4.33 20.16
C PHE A 307 -17.51 -4.40 19.39
N SER A 308 -18.32 -5.44 19.58
CA SER A 308 -19.64 -5.54 18.94
C SER A 308 -20.56 -4.42 19.40
N ARG A 309 -20.57 -4.09 20.70
CA ARG A 309 -21.30 -2.95 21.25
C ARG A 309 -20.84 -1.61 20.62
N ALA A 310 -19.53 -1.44 20.46
CA ALA A 310 -18.99 -0.25 19.80
C ALA A 310 -19.38 -0.18 18.30
N ALA A 311 -19.55 -1.33 17.64
CA ALA A 311 -19.88 -1.44 16.23
C ALA A 311 -21.39 -1.24 15.93
N GLU A 312 -22.27 -1.19 16.94
CA GLU A 312 -23.73 -0.97 16.75
C GLU A 312 -24.05 0.42 16.18
N GLY A 313 -23.13 1.37 16.26
CA GLY A 313 -23.27 2.72 15.71
C GLY A 313 -23.02 2.81 14.21
N ASN A 314 -22.87 4.03 13.73
CA ASN A 314 -22.53 4.35 12.33
C ASN A 314 -21.24 5.18 12.26
N GLY A 315 -20.57 5.14 11.10
CA GLY A 315 -19.40 5.97 10.81
C GLY A 315 -18.07 5.31 11.15
N ALA A 316 -17.00 6.09 11.15
CA ALA A 316 -15.62 5.60 11.22
C ALA A 316 -15.31 4.78 12.49
N LEU A 317 -15.94 5.11 13.63
CA LEU A 317 -15.79 4.36 14.87
C LEU A 317 -16.34 2.94 14.72
N ALA A 318 -17.59 2.81 14.23
CA ALA A 318 -18.23 1.52 14.02
C ALA A 318 -17.46 0.65 13.01
N GLU A 319 -17.02 1.26 11.89
CA GLU A 319 -16.18 0.58 10.91
C GLU A 319 -14.82 0.14 11.48
N THR A 320 -14.27 0.93 12.40
CA THR A 320 -13.03 0.57 13.10
C THR A 320 -13.28 -0.58 14.07
N ALA A 321 -14.34 -0.53 14.87
CA ALA A 321 -14.72 -1.60 15.76
C ALA A 321 -14.99 -2.93 15.01
N GLN A 322 -15.67 -2.85 13.87
CA GLN A 322 -15.93 -4.03 13.03
C GLN A 322 -14.65 -4.70 12.53
N ARG A 323 -13.63 -3.91 12.15
CA ARG A 323 -12.31 -4.45 11.78
C ARG A 323 -11.57 -5.06 12.97
N GLU A 324 -11.70 -4.46 14.15
CA GLU A 324 -11.08 -4.99 15.37
C GLU A 324 -11.72 -6.31 15.82
N ILE A 325 -13.01 -6.54 15.53
CA ILE A 325 -13.66 -7.83 15.71
C ILE A 325 -12.93 -8.92 14.92
N ALA A 326 -12.69 -8.70 13.63
CA ALA A 326 -11.99 -9.66 12.79
C ALA A 326 -10.54 -9.92 13.27
N ILE A 327 -9.82 -8.88 13.70
CA ILE A 327 -8.47 -8.98 14.26
C ILE A 327 -8.49 -9.75 15.58
N THR A 328 -9.48 -9.49 16.45
CA THR A 328 -9.61 -10.17 17.74
C THR A 328 -9.95 -11.65 17.56
N ARG A 329 -10.81 -11.99 16.57
CA ARG A 329 -11.07 -13.39 16.20
C ARG A 329 -9.81 -14.10 15.70
N MET A 330 -8.97 -13.41 14.92
CA MET A 330 -7.69 -13.97 14.50
C MET A 330 -6.83 -14.31 15.72
N SER A 331 -6.75 -13.41 16.70
CA SER A 331 -5.97 -13.59 17.93
C SER A 331 -6.54 -14.72 18.79
N LEU A 332 -7.86 -14.79 18.92
CA LEU A 332 -8.54 -15.91 19.60
C LEU A 332 -8.22 -17.25 18.90
N GLY A 333 -8.28 -17.30 17.58
CA GLY A 333 -7.90 -18.48 16.81
C GLY A 333 -6.45 -18.92 17.09
N LEU A 334 -5.50 -17.98 17.18
CA LEU A 334 -4.11 -18.28 17.54
C LEU A 334 -3.99 -18.82 18.97
N ALA A 335 -4.72 -18.27 19.93
CA ALA A 335 -4.75 -18.76 21.31
C ALA A 335 -5.33 -20.18 21.39
N LEU A 336 -6.45 -20.43 20.73
CA LEU A 336 -7.09 -21.74 20.64
C LEU A 336 -6.17 -22.78 19.97
N TYR A 337 -5.50 -22.42 18.89
CA TYR A 337 -4.56 -23.32 18.21
C TYR A 337 -3.41 -23.73 19.12
N ARG A 338 -2.83 -22.78 19.86
CA ARG A 338 -1.78 -23.06 20.86
C ARG A 338 -2.26 -23.94 22.02
N ALA A 339 -3.52 -23.82 22.36
CA ALA A 339 -4.17 -24.68 23.38
C ALA A 339 -4.58 -26.05 22.85
N GLY A 340 -4.31 -26.37 21.56
CA GLY A 340 -4.69 -27.64 20.94
C GLY A 340 -6.10 -27.69 20.37
N GLY A 341 -6.89 -26.63 20.49
CA GLY A 341 -8.24 -26.51 19.95
C GLY A 341 -8.26 -26.15 18.44
N VAL A 342 -7.60 -26.96 17.61
CA VAL A 342 -7.35 -26.64 16.20
C VAL A 342 -8.65 -26.41 15.41
N GLY A 343 -9.69 -27.22 15.63
CA GLY A 343 -10.98 -27.04 14.94
C GLY A 343 -11.63 -25.69 15.24
N SER A 344 -11.65 -25.30 16.50
CA SER A 344 -12.17 -23.97 16.92
C SER A 344 -11.30 -22.83 16.40
N ALA A 345 -9.98 -23.00 16.33
CA ALA A 345 -9.07 -22.04 15.75
C ALA A 345 -9.39 -21.80 14.26
N VAL A 346 -9.53 -22.88 13.49
CA VAL A 346 -9.91 -22.81 12.07
C VAL A 346 -11.21 -22.06 11.86
N THR A 347 -12.25 -22.37 12.66
CA THR A 347 -13.53 -21.67 12.58
C THR A 347 -13.39 -20.16 12.84
N ASN A 348 -12.62 -19.77 13.87
CA ASN A 348 -12.39 -18.35 14.14
C ASN A 348 -11.63 -17.64 13.01
N TRP A 349 -10.64 -18.30 12.38
CA TRP A 349 -9.92 -17.75 11.25
C TRP A 349 -10.77 -17.66 9.98
N GLU A 350 -11.65 -18.64 9.71
CA GLU A 350 -12.63 -18.58 8.63
C GLU A 350 -13.55 -17.35 8.79
N VAL A 351 -14.10 -17.18 10.01
CA VAL A 351 -14.98 -16.04 10.33
C VAL A 351 -14.23 -14.71 10.22
N ALA A 352 -13.01 -14.63 10.74
CA ALA A 352 -12.19 -13.43 10.64
C ALA A 352 -11.96 -13.00 9.18
N LEU A 353 -11.72 -13.95 8.26
CA LEU A 353 -11.59 -13.69 6.82
C LEU A 353 -12.91 -13.36 6.13
N MET A 354 -14.05 -13.78 6.66
CA MET A 354 -15.37 -13.37 6.19
C MET A 354 -15.68 -11.93 6.59
N GLU A 355 -15.33 -11.55 7.81
CA GLU A 355 -15.53 -10.20 8.36
C GLU A 355 -14.56 -9.19 7.73
N ASP A 356 -13.29 -9.56 7.55
CA ASP A 356 -12.29 -8.77 6.82
C ASP A 356 -11.47 -9.63 5.84
N PRO A 357 -11.89 -9.72 4.55
CA PRO A 357 -11.16 -10.47 3.52
C PRO A 357 -9.73 -9.99 3.27
N SER A 358 -9.37 -8.83 3.81
CA SER A 358 -8.07 -8.23 3.67
C SER A 358 -7.04 -8.73 4.70
N LEU A 359 -7.46 -9.54 5.70
CA LEU A 359 -6.60 -10.21 6.68
C LEU A 359 -5.81 -11.38 6.06
N ILE A 360 -5.03 -11.12 4.99
CA ILE A 360 -4.32 -12.16 4.23
C ILE A 360 -3.31 -12.96 5.07
N TYR A 361 -2.79 -12.39 6.15
CA TYR A 361 -1.85 -13.06 7.07
C TYR A 361 -2.50 -14.09 7.99
N VAL A 362 -3.82 -14.22 7.98
CA VAL A 362 -4.52 -15.37 8.56
C VAL A 362 -4.31 -16.63 7.71
N LEU A 363 -4.12 -16.47 6.39
CA LEU A 363 -4.04 -17.58 5.44
C LEU A 363 -2.95 -18.62 5.76
N PRO A 364 -1.73 -18.27 6.19
CA PRO A 364 -0.73 -19.28 6.59
C PRO A 364 -1.21 -20.17 7.72
N TYR A 365 -1.84 -19.57 8.73
CA TYR A 365 -2.38 -20.29 9.89
C TYR A 365 -3.57 -21.15 9.50
N LEU A 366 -4.46 -20.61 8.66
CA LEU A 366 -5.63 -21.33 8.17
C LEU A 366 -5.23 -22.52 7.31
N ALA A 367 -4.25 -22.37 6.40
CA ALA A 367 -3.75 -23.48 5.59
C ALA A 367 -3.17 -24.60 6.47
N ARG A 368 -2.37 -24.24 7.49
CA ARG A 368 -1.82 -25.21 8.44
C ARG A 368 -2.91 -25.82 9.30
N GLY A 369 -3.86 -25.04 9.80
CA GLY A 369 -5.01 -25.52 10.56
C GLY A 369 -5.85 -26.53 9.78
N TYR A 370 -6.09 -26.27 8.49
CA TYR A 370 -6.78 -27.24 7.63
C TYR A 370 -6.01 -28.56 7.48
N TYR A 371 -4.69 -28.51 7.33
CA TYR A 371 -3.86 -29.71 7.34
C TYR A 371 -4.02 -30.49 8.64
N ASP A 372 -3.94 -29.81 9.79
CA ASP A 372 -3.97 -30.47 11.10
C ASP A 372 -5.35 -31.09 11.44
N ILE A 373 -6.45 -30.57 10.86
CA ILE A 373 -7.79 -31.17 11.00
C ILE A 373 -8.17 -32.11 9.86
N GLY A 374 -7.23 -32.45 8.95
CA GLY A 374 -7.45 -33.38 7.85
C GLY A 374 -8.22 -32.82 6.64
N ARG A 375 -8.50 -31.52 6.61
CA ARG A 375 -9.16 -30.84 5.44
C ARG A 375 -8.12 -30.46 4.38
N TYR A 376 -7.39 -31.45 3.85
CA TYR A 376 -6.21 -31.27 3.02
C TYR A 376 -6.48 -30.45 1.76
N GLN A 377 -7.60 -30.65 1.08
CA GLN A 377 -7.91 -29.90 -0.14
C GLN A 377 -8.08 -28.39 0.19
N ALA A 378 -8.79 -28.05 1.28
CA ALA A 378 -8.93 -26.67 1.74
C ALA A 378 -7.56 -26.05 2.12
N GLY A 379 -6.66 -26.87 2.70
CA GLY A 379 -5.29 -26.45 2.98
C GLY A 379 -4.52 -26.10 1.71
N ILE A 380 -4.62 -26.92 0.65
CA ILE A 380 -4.01 -26.66 -0.66
C ILE A 380 -4.56 -25.36 -1.26
N ASP A 381 -5.89 -25.23 -1.35
CA ASP A 381 -6.53 -24.08 -1.96
C ASP A 381 -6.15 -22.77 -1.25
N THR A 382 -6.05 -22.82 0.08
CA THR A 382 -5.63 -21.69 0.92
C THR A 382 -4.16 -21.35 0.71
N ALA A 383 -3.28 -22.34 0.68
CA ALA A 383 -1.85 -22.17 0.41
C ALA A 383 -1.62 -21.60 -1.00
N GLU A 384 -2.30 -22.11 -2.02
CA GLU A 384 -2.22 -21.59 -3.39
C GLU A 384 -2.77 -20.15 -3.51
N ARG A 385 -3.85 -19.83 -2.79
CA ARG A 385 -4.33 -18.44 -2.68
C ARG A 385 -3.24 -17.54 -2.11
N LEU A 386 -2.58 -17.98 -1.04
CA LEU A 386 -1.50 -17.25 -0.40
C LEU A 386 -0.32 -17.02 -1.36
N THR A 387 0.10 -18.04 -2.12
CA THR A 387 1.23 -17.91 -3.08
C THR A 387 0.96 -16.85 -4.16
N LYS A 388 -0.31 -16.66 -4.54
CA LYS A 388 -0.71 -15.62 -5.50
C LYS A 388 -0.61 -14.21 -4.91
N LEU A 389 -0.82 -14.07 -3.60
CA LEU A 389 -0.88 -12.78 -2.89
C LEU A 389 0.51 -12.30 -2.43
N ILE A 390 1.44 -13.21 -2.13
CA ILE A 390 2.71 -12.91 -1.44
C ILE A 390 3.95 -13.26 -2.27
N LYS A 391 3.92 -13.11 -3.59
CA LYS A 391 5.00 -13.53 -4.50
C LYS A 391 6.40 -13.04 -4.12
N ASP A 392 6.49 -11.90 -3.44
CA ASP A 392 7.76 -11.27 -3.07
C ASP A 392 8.23 -11.62 -1.65
N HIS A 393 7.43 -12.37 -0.88
CA HIS A 393 7.77 -12.74 0.50
C HIS A 393 8.30 -14.19 0.57
N LYS A 394 9.61 -14.36 0.38
CA LYS A 394 10.24 -15.69 0.23
C LYS A 394 9.88 -16.67 1.33
N TYR A 395 10.00 -16.28 2.60
CA TYR A 395 9.71 -17.21 3.71
C TYR A 395 8.23 -17.63 3.76
N ALA A 396 7.29 -16.69 3.66
CA ALA A 396 5.88 -17.03 3.65
C ALA A 396 5.47 -17.81 2.41
N LEU A 397 6.10 -17.53 1.26
CA LEU A 397 5.91 -18.27 0.01
C LEU A 397 6.44 -19.72 0.13
N ALA A 398 7.64 -19.88 0.70
CA ALA A 398 8.21 -21.20 0.96
C ALA A 398 7.33 -22.01 1.92
N ASN A 399 6.86 -21.41 3.00
CA ASN A 399 5.94 -22.04 3.96
C ASN A 399 4.60 -22.44 3.31
N ALA A 400 4.03 -21.57 2.46
CA ALA A 400 2.82 -21.91 1.72
C ALA A 400 3.04 -23.12 0.79
N TYR A 401 4.15 -23.18 0.07
CA TYR A 401 4.49 -24.31 -0.76
C TYR A 401 4.72 -25.58 0.06
N SER A 402 5.44 -25.52 1.19
CA SER A 402 5.65 -26.72 2.01
C SER A 402 4.34 -27.23 2.61
N THR A 403 3.45 -26.34 3.10
CA THR A 403 2.13 -26.73 3.60
C THR A 403 1.25 -27.38 2.52
N ALA A 404 1.29 -26.87 1.27
CA ALA A 404 0.61 -27.51 0.15
C ALA A 404 1.22 -28.89 -0.14
N GLY A 405 2.55 -29.02 -0.10
CA GLY A 405 3.25 -30.31 -0.23
C GLY A 405 2.82 -31.33 0.81
N ASP A 406 2.76 -30.93 2.09
CA ASP A 406 2.28 -31.78 3.19
C ASP A 406 0.83 -32.24 2.94
N CYS A 407 -0.04 -31.34 2.49
CA CYS A 407 -1.42 -31.69 2.15
C CYS A 407 -1.52 -32.68 0.98
N TYR A 408 -0.73 -32.49 -0.09
CA TYR A 408 -0.68 -33.41 -1.22
C TYR A 408 -0.15 -34.79 -0.81
N ALA A 409 0.89 -34.85 0.03
CA ALA A 409 1.40 -36.10 0.57
C ALA A 409 0.33 -36.87 1.36
N LYS A 410 -0.46 -36.18 2.21
CA LYS A 410 -1.58 -36.82 2.94
C LYS A 410 -2.70 -37.31 2.04
N LEU A 411 -2.84 -36.74 0.84
CA LEU A 411 -3.80 -37.19 -0.18
C LEU A 411 -3.23 -38.33 -1.05
N GLY A 412 -2.00 -38.82 -0.81
CA GLY A 412 -1.33 -39.86 -1.61
C GLY A 412 -0.90 -39.35 -3.00
N LYS A 413 -0.79 -38.05 -3.20
CA LYS A 413 -0.36 -37.39 -4.44
C LYS A 413 1.13 -37.06 -4.38
N ASP A 414 1.99 -38.10 -4.36
CA ASP A 414 3.42 -37.94 -4.10
C ASP A 414 4.16 -37.10 -5.15
N ALA A 415 3.74 -37.14 -6.40
CA ALA A 415 4.35 -36.36 -7.47
C ALA A 415 4.13 -34.85 -7.25
N GLU A 416 2.91 -34.47 -6.92
CA GLU A 416 2.54 -33.08 -6.57
C GLU A 416 3.23 -32.65 -5.28
N ALA A 417 3.25 -33.47 -4.25
CA ALA A 417 3.94 -33.20 -3.00
C ALA A 417 5.41 -32.86 -3.24
N ARG A 418 6.15 -33.74 -3.95
CA ARG A 418 7.56 -33.50 -4.30
C ARG A 418 7.75 -32.22 -5.11
N ARG A 419 6.85 -31.93 -6.05
CA ARG A 419 6.88 -30.68 -6.82
C ARG A 419 6.77 -29.47 -5.90
N TYR A 420 5.82 -29.46 -4.96
CA TYR A 420 5.60 -28.33 -4.05
C TYR A 420 6.75 -28.17 -3.04
N TYR A 421 7.31 -29.24 -2.50
CA TYR A 421 8.52 -29.19 -1.68
C TYR A 421 9.71 -28.64 -2.47
N SER A 422 9.89 -29.04 -3.73
CA SER A 422 10.94 -28.48 -4.59
C SER A 422 10.76 -26.99 -4.85
N LEU A 423 9.52 -26.52 -5.07
CA LEU A 423 9.21 -25.09 -5.18
C LEU A 423 9.53 -24.34 -3.88
N SER A 424 9.21 -24.93 -2.75
CA SER A 424 9.51 -24.39 -1.44
C SER A 424 11.02 -24.19 -1.23
N LEU A 425 11.83 -25.21 -1.52
CA LEU A 425 13.29 -25.16 -1.45
C LEU A 425 13.91 -24.21 -2.48
N ALA A 426 13.34 -24.09 -3.67
CA ALA A 426 13.81 -23.14 -4.67
C ALA A 426 13.64 -21.68 -4.21
N VAL A 427 12.64 -21.41 -3.38
CA VAL A 427 12.39 -20.08 -2.81
C VAL A 427 13.25 -19.82 -1.59
N ASP A 428 13.36 -20.78 -0.67
CA ASP A 428 14.16 -20.70 0.55
C ASP A 428 14.88 -22.01 0.84
N PRO A 429 16.14 -22.16 0.39
CA PRO A 429 16.91 -23.40 0.59
C PRO A 429 17.47 -23.57 2.01
N ILE A 430 17.50 -22.53 2.83
CA ILE A 430 18.24 -22.54 4.10
C ILE A 430 17.33 -22.78 5.31
N LEU A 431 16.17 -22.13 5.36
CA LEU A 431 15.27 -22.16 6.53
C LEU A 431 14.09 -23.13 6.37
N ASN A 432 14.11 -23.99 5.36
CA ASN A 432 12.97 -24.80 4.98
C ASN A 432 13.12 -26.27 5.36
N TYR A 433 13.31 -26.51 6.66
CA TYR A 433 13.40 -27.85 7.23
C TYR A 433 12.23 -28.75 6.82
N TRP A 434 11.00 -28.23 6.83
CA TRP A 434 9.78 -28.99 6.50
C TRP A 434 9.77 -29.54 5.07
N ALA A 435 10.25 -28.76 4.10
CA ALA A 435 10.32 -29.24 2.72
C ALA A 435 11.44 -30.28 2.51
N LEU A 436 12.53 -30.18 3.28
CA LEU A 436 13.61 -31.17 3.26
C LEU A 436 13.14 -32.51 3.82
N THR A 437 12.46 -32.50 4.97
CA THR A 437 11.92 -33.75 5.58
C THR A 437 10.84 -34.38 4.69
N GLY A 438 9.95 -33.54 4.09
CA GLY A 438 8.94 -34.03 3.16
C GLY A 438 9.51 -34.66 1.90
N LEU A 439 10.64 -34.17 1.38
CA LEU A 439 11.33 -34.81 0.25
C LEU A 439 12.08 -36.09 0.64
N ALA A 440 12.56 -36.15 1.88
CA ALA A 440 13.21 -37.36 2.42
C ALA A 440 12.23 -38.52 2.66
N GLY A 441 10.93 -38.22 2.72
CA GLY A 441 9.88 -39.20 2.98
C GLY A 441 9.74 -39.60 4.44
N GLU A 442 10.18 -38.70 5.36
CA GLU A 442 10.07 -38.85 6.81
C GLU A 442 8.77 -38.26 7.39
#